data_8dfc3185fd21dfa1ba17bb639f2e1be5
#
_entry.id   8dfc3185fd21dfa1ba17bb639f2e1be5
#
_cell.length_a   1.000
_cell.length_b   1.000
_cell.length_c   1.000
_cell.angle_alpha   90.00
_cell.angle_beta   90.00
_cell.angle_gamma   90.00
#
_symmetry.space_group_name_H-M   'P 1'
#
loop_
_entity.id
_entity.type
_entity.pdbx_description
1 polymer ?
#
loop_
_entity_poly.entity_id
_entity_poly.type
_entity_poly.pdbx_seq_one_letter_code
_entity_poly.pdbx_strand_id
1 'polypeptide(L)'
;MNNSTSSSFNRLYEITEKLRSENGCPWDKKQTPATLRETFIEETFEVIDAITEGDPMHAKEELGDAFFNLILISYCYEQSGDFTIAQVLDEISEKLVRRHPHVFGEAQAETAAKVIRQWDKIKEEVEGRRGDSVLDTVPKGFPPMLKAYKILKKAAKAGFDWRSIEMAESKVFEELEEIAMARKEDDMDHLEEEAGDFLLAAVNYCRKLGIDPNVAMEKACGKFAVRFRLVEKGMKEKGLEMKEENDGTMMDLWSQAKGLL
;
A
#
# COMPACT_ATOMS: atom_id res chain seq x y z
N MET A 1 6.94 -13.97 28.78
CA MET A 1 6.42 -14.05 27.41
C MET A 1 5.77 -15.41 27.25
N ASN A 2 4.56 -15.46 26.71
CA ASN A 2 3.81 -16.72 26.62
C ASN A 2 4.55 -17.73 25.73
N ASN A 3 4.91 -18.88 26.31
CA ASN A 3 5.49 -20.03 25.58
C ASN A 3 4.70 -20.44 24.32
N SER A 4 3.42 -20.04 24.23
CA SER A 4 2.54 -20.37 23.11
C SER A 4 2.89 -19.64 21.80
N THR A 5 3.20 -18.33 21.82
CA THR A 5 3.49 -17.56 20.59
C THR A 5 4.83 -17.97 19.98
N SER A 6 5.87 -18.15 20.81
CA SER A 6 7.16 -18.64 20.34
C SER A 6 7.04 -20.05 19.76
N SER A 7 6.29 -20.94 20.42
CA SER A 7 6.03 -22.30 19.94
C SER A 7 5.27 -22.31 18.62
N SER A 8 4.27 -21.43 18.45
CA SER A 8 3.50 -21.34 17.19
C SER A 8 4.36 -20.82 16.05
N PHE A 9 5.22 -19.82 16.30
CA PHE A 9 6.16 -19.33 15.29
C PHE A 9 7.16 -20.42 14.86
N ASN A 10 7.77 -21.12 15.82
CA ASN A 10 8.69 -22.21 15.54
C ASN A 10 8.00 -23.32 14.72
N ARG A 11 6.76 -23.68 15.09
CA ARG A 11 5.99 -24.66 14.36
C ARG A 11 5.76 -24.25 12.89
N LEU A 12 5.45 -22.98 12.63
CA LEU A 12 5.26 -22.51 11.26
C LEU A 12 6.57 -22.54 10.47
N TYR A 13 7.67 -22.17 11.10
CA TYR A 13 8.99 -22.28 10.51
C TYR A 13 9.35 -23.74 10.18
N GLU A 14 9.17 -24.68 11.13
CA GLU A 14 9.40 -26.14 10.90
C GLU A 14 8.53 -26.71 9.77
N ILE A 15 7.28 -26.24 9.65
CA ILE A 15 6.39 -26.61 8.53
C ILE A 15 7.01 -26.12 7.22
N THR A 16 7.48 -24.88 7.15
CA THR A 16 8.10 -24.32 5.95
C THR A 16 9.37 -25.11 5.56
N GLU A 17 10.22 -25.42 6.54
CA GLU A 17 11.40 -26.26 6.35
C GLU A 17 11.01 -27.64 5.78
N LYS A 18 9.98 -28.27 6.34
CA LYS A 18 9.46 -29.54 5.88
C LYS A 18 8.93 -29.50 4.46
N LEU A 19 8.17 -28.47 4.12
CA LEU A 19 7.62 -28.28 2.77
C LEU A 19 8.73 -28.15 1.71
N ARG A 20 9.85 -27.53 2.06
CA ARG A 20 10.99 -27.33 1.16
C ARG A 20 12.09 -28.41 1.27
N SER A 21 11.94 -29.40 2.15
CA SER A 21 12.88 -30.50 2.29
C SER A 21 12.91 -31.39 1.05
N GLU A 22 13.89 -32.32 0.94
CA GLU A 22 14.04 -33.25 -0.20
C GLU A 22 12.72 -33.98 -0.51
N ASN A 23 12.03 -34.46 0.53
CA ASN A 23 10.76 -35.18 0.45
C ASN A 23 9.54 -34.25 0.66
N GLY A 24 9.71 -32.94 0.53
CA GLY A 24 8.66 -31.95 0.71
C GLY A 24 7.80 -31.73 -0.53
N CYS A 25 7.03 -30.67 -0.52
CA CYS A 25 6.09 -30.32 -1.59
C CYS A 25 6.84 -29.93 -2.89
N PRO A 26 6.55 -30.56 -4.04
CA PRO A 26 7.20 -30.25 -5.31
C PRO A 26 6.97 -28.81 -5.77
N TRP A 27 5.85 -28.19 -5.38
CA TRP A 27 5.54 -26.81 -5.72
C TRP A 27 6.37 -25.83 -4.87
N ASP A 28 6.38 -26.00 -3.53
CA ASP A 28 7.14 -25.15 -2.62
C ASP A 28 8.65 -25.21 -2.88
N LYS A 29 9.16 -26.37 -3.23
CA LYS A 29 10.59 -26.56 -3.58
C LYS A 29 11.03 -25.75 -4.79
N LYS A 30 10.13 -25.46 -5.72
CA LYS A 30 10.43 -24.68 -6.93
C LYS A 30 10.36 -23.17 -6.68
N GLN A 31 9.79 -22.74 -5.56
CA GLN A 31 9.64 -21.31 -5.29
C GLN A 31 10.99 -20.66 -5.01
N THR A 32 11.10 -19.44 -5.47
CA THR A 32 12.20 -18.51 -5.24
C THR A 32 11.67 -17.20 -4.71
N PRO A 33 12.49 -16.31 -4.11
CA PRO A 33 12.03 -14.98 -3.73
C PRO A 33 11.39 -14.19 -4.88
N ALA A 34 11.86 -14.43 -6.11
CA ALA A 34 11.33 -13.78 -7.30
C ALA A 34 9.92 -14.27 -7.68
N THR A 35 9.67 -15.60 -7.58
CA THR A 35 8.34 -16.17 -7.88
C THR A 35 7.33 -15.87 -6.79
N LEU A 36 7.75 -15.79 -5.54
CA LEU A 36 6.89 -15.50 -4.39
C LEU A 36 6.52 -14.02 -4.26
N ARG A 37 7.15 -13.14 -5.05
CA ARG A 37 6.88 -11.70 -4.98
C ARG A 37 5.43 -11.35 -5.32
N GLU A 38 4.85 -12.01 -6.31
CA GLU A 38 3.48 -11.78 -6.74
C GLU A 38 2.50 -12.20 -5.63
N THR A 39 2.60 -13.43 -5.18
CA THR A 39 1.76 -13.95 -4.08
C THR A 39 1.89 -13.10 -2.82
N PHE A 40 3.10 -12.67 -2.45
CA PHE A 40 3.27 -11.79 -1.28
C PHE A 40 2.57 -10.42 -1.43
N ILE A 41 2.50 -9.89 -2.66
CA ILE A 41 1.74 -8.66 -2.94
C ILE A 41 0.23 -8.93 -2.80
N GLU A 42 -0.25 -10.04 -3.34
CA GLU A 42 -1.66 -10.46 -3.26
C GLU A 42 -2.10 -10.59 -1.79
N GLU A 43 -1.42 -11.41 -1.00
CA GLU A 43 -1.72 -11.57 0.44
C GLU A 43 -1.67 -10.24 1.20
N THR A 44 -0.75 -9.35 0.82
CA THR A 44 -0.68 -8.01 1.45
C THR A 44 -1.93 -7.19 1.15
N PHE A 45 -2.49 -7.28 -0.05
CA PHE A 45 -3.74 -6.59 -0.41
C PHE A 45 -4.95 -7.25 0.25
N GLU A 46 -5.01 -8.57 0.36
CA GLU A 46 -6.08 -9.29 1.05
C GLU A 46 -6.14 -8.93 2.54
N VAL A 47 -4.97 -8.81 3.19
CA VAL A 47 -4.89 -8.23 4.56
C VAL A 47 -5.47 -6.80 4.61
N ILE A 48 -5.15 -5.95 3.63
CA ILE A 48 -5.65 -4.57 3.58
C ILE A 48 -7.17 -4.55 3.39
N ASP A 49 -7.70 -5.41 2.53
CA ASP A 49 -9.14 -5.53 2.27
C ASP A 49 -9.89 -5.97 3.52
N ALA A 50 -9.42 -7.01 4.20
CA ALA A 50 -9.99 -7.50 5.45
C ALA A 50 -10.00 -6.43 6.56
N ILE A 51 -8.92 -5.62 6.65
CA ILE A 51 -8.86 -4.48 7.58
C ILE A 51 -9.87 -3.39 7.18
N THR A 52 -10.03 -3.12 5.89
CA THR A 52 -10.93 -2.08 5.37
C THR A 52 -12.39 -2.46 5.57
N GLU A 53 -12.71 -3.74 5.42
CA GLU A 53 -14.04 -4.31 5.68
C GLU A 53 -14.37 -4.36 7.18
N GLY A 54 -13.36 -4.32 8.03
CA GLY A 54 -13.51 -4.41 9.48
C GLY A 54 -13.85 -5.85 9.95
N ASP A 55 -13.46 -6.86 9.17
CA ASP A 55 -13.65 -8.27 9.53
C ASP A 55 -12.38 -8.84 10.21
N PRO A 56 -12.38 -8.97 11.56
CA PRO A 56 -11.19 -9.48 12.26
C PRO A 56 -10.96 -10.99 12.04
N MET A 57 -11.94 -11.76 11.58
CA MET A 57 -11.75 -13.18 11.31
C MET A 57 -11.09 -13.37 9.94
N HIS A 58 -11.53 -12.63 8.95
CA HIS A 58 -10.88 -12.55 7.64
C HIS A 58 -9.45 -12.00 7.78
N ALA A 59 -9.27 -10.87 8.49
CA ALA A 59 -7.93 -10.32 8.74
C ALA A 59 -6.97 -11.29 9.46
N LYS A 60 -7.50 -12.19 10.31
CA LYS A 60 -6.68 -13.23 10.95
C LYS A 60 -6.22 -14.30 9.95
N GLU A 61 -7.06 -14.68 9.00
CA GLU A 61 -6.75 -15.62 7.93
C GLU A 61 -5.64 -15.04 7.05
N GLU A 62 -5.87 -13.88 6.46
CA GLU A 62 -4.94 -13.21 5.55
C GLU A 62 -3.58 -12.84 6.21
N LEU A 63 -3.60 -12.45 7.49
CA LEU A 63 -2.37 -12.28 8.25
C LEU A 63 -1.59 -13.59 8.38
N GLY A 64 -2.27 -14.74 8.47
CA GLY A 64 -1.63 -16.06 8.50
C GLY A 64 -0.88 -16.35 7.20
N ASP A 65 -1.50 -16.08 6.06
CA ASP A 65 -0.94 -16.30 4.73
C ASP A 65 0.22 -15.34 4.43
N ALA A 66 0.07 -14.06 4.81
CA ALA A 66 1.16 -13.10 4.75
C ALA A 66 2.36 -13.50 5.63
N PHE A 67 2.15 -14.01 6.85
CA PHE A 67 3.22 -14.54 7.71
C PHE A 67 3.90 -15.77 7.09
N PHE A 68 3.15 -16.68 6.52
CA PHE A 68 3.71 -17.84 5.82
C PHE A 68 4.57 -17.40 4.64
N ASN A 69 4.10 -16.48 3.81
CA ASN A 69 4.88 -15.94 2.69
C ASN A 69 6.18 -15.27 3.15
N LEU A 70 6.17 -14.48 4.23
CA LEU A 70 7.37 -13.87 4.79
C LEU A 70 8.39 -14.91 5.25
N ILE A 71 7.93 -15.96 5.93
CA ILE A 71 8.80 -17.07 6.39
C ILE A 71 9.35 -17.84 5.20
N LEU A 72 8.50 -18.16 4.22
CA LEU A 72 8.90 -18.91 3.03
C LEU A 72 9.96 -18.16 2.20
N ILE A 73 9.76 -16.85 1.98
CA ILE A 73 10.74 -15.99 1.30
C ILE A 73 12.06 -15.95 2.08
N SER A 74 11.99 -15.77 3.42
CA SER A 74 13.17 -15.73 4.27
C SER A 74 13.92 -17.06 4.23
N TYR A 75 13.20 -18.19 4.25
CA TYR A 75 13.78 -19.52 4.18
C TYR A 75 14.43 -19.79 2.81
N CYS A 76 13.92 -19.22 1.72
CA CYS A 76 14.60 -19.30 0.41
C CYS A 76 16.00 -18.67 0.47
N TYR A 77 16.14 -17.50 1.11
CA TYR A 77 17.45 -16.85 1.31
C TYR A 77 18.35 -17.64 2.27
N GLU A 78 17.77 -18.28 3.29
CA GLU A 78 18.52 -19.13 4.20
C GLU A 78 19.09 -20.35 3.49
N GLN A 79 18.31 -20.98 2.60
CA GLN A 79 18.77 -22.11 1.77
C GLN A 79 19.87 -21.70 0.77
N SER A 80 19.87 -20.44 0.28
CA SER A 80 20.94 -19.92 -0.59
C SER A 80 22.19 -19.47 0.20
N GLY A 81 22.12 -19.42 1.53
CA GLY A 81 23.23 -19.01 2.39
C GLY A 81 23.42 -17.50 2.50
N ASP A 82 22.41 -16.70 2.10
CA ASP A 82 22.49 -15.23 2.14
C ASP A 82 22.30 -14.69 3.56
N PHE A 83 21.22 -15.11 4.24
CA PHE A 83 20.91 -14.78 5.64
C PHE A 83 19.87 -15.75 6.22
N THR A 84 19.76 -15.79 7.55
CA THR A 84 18.78 -16.61 8.27
C THR A 84 17.58 -15.78 8.72
N ILE A 85 16.43 -16.43 8.98
CA ILE A 85 15.27 -15.76 9.56
C ILE A 85 15.58 -15.17 10.94
N ALA A 86 16.47 -15.79 11.72
CA ALA A 86 16.94 -15.28 13.01
C ALA A 86 17.62 -13.91 12.83
N GLN A 87 18.52 -13.78 11.86
CA GLN A 87 19.17 -12.50 11.54
C GLN A 87 18.16 -11.42 11.15
N VAL A 88 17.15 -11.75 10.33
CA VAL A 88 16.08 -10.80 9.97
C VAL A 88 15.34 -10.29 11.22
N LEU A 89 14.99 -11.19 12.15
CA LEU A 89 14.27 -10.86 13.38
C LEU A 89 15.14 -10.09 14.37
N ASP A 90 16.41 -10.45 14.52
CA ASP A 90 17.34 -9.76 15.39
C ASP A 90 17.62 -8.34 14.89
N GLU A 91 17.91 -8.17 13.60
CA GLU A 91 18.17 -6.86 13.01
C GLU A 91 16.97 -5.90 13.13
N ILE A 92 15.75 -6.39 12.89
CA ILE A 92 14.56 -5.54 13.07
C ILE A 92 14.32 -5.22 14.55
N SER A 93 14.58 -6.15 15.46
CA SER A 93 14.42 -5.96 16.89
C SER A 93 15.40 -4.90 17.43
N GLU A 94 16.68 -5.00 17.08
CA GLU A 94 17.70 -4.02 17.42
C GLU A 94 17.36 -2.63 16.84
N LYS A 95 16.91 -2.59 15.59
CA LYS A 95 16.47 -1.35 14.94
C LYS A 95 15.29 -0.70 15.67
N LEU A 96 14.31 -1.49 16.12
CA LEU A 96 13.16 -0.99 16.88
C LEU A 96 13.59 -0.46 18.24
N VAL A 97 14.43 -1.18 18.97
CA VAL A 97 14.99 -0.73 20.26
C VAL A 97 15.74 0.60 20.08
N ARG A 98 16.63 0.68 19.11
CA ARG A 98 17.41 1.89 18.80
C ARG A 98 16.54 3.10 18.44
N ARG A 99 15.43 2.86 17.71
CA ARG A 99 14.51 3.93 17.28
C ARG A 99 13.52 4.38 18.34
N HIS A 100 13.40 3.64 19.44
CA HIS A 100 12.49 3.95 20.54
C HIS A 100 13.23 4.19 21.87
N PRO A 101 14.22 5.09 21.92
CA PRO A 101 14.95 5.36 23.17
C PRO A 101 14.07 6.00 24.26
N HIS A 102 12.87 6.46 23.92
CA HIS A 102 11.85 6.89 24.87
C HIS A 102 11.07 5.72 25.51
N VAL A 103 11.26 4.49 25.02
CA VAL A 103 10.67 3.25 25.58
C VAL A 103 11.76 2.36 26.19
N PHE A 104 12.89 2.24 25.51
CA PHE A 104 13.97 1.31 25.87
C PHE A 104 15.21 2.01 26.48
N GLY A 105 15.21 3.34 26.57
CA GLY A 105 16.30 4.15 27.13
C GLY A 105 15.78 5.30 27.99
N GLU A 106 16.56 6.37 28.10
CA GLU A 106 16.27 7.50 28.98
C GLU A 106 15.65 8.72 28.28
N ALA A 107 15.51 8.68 26.95
CA ALA A 107 14.94 9.79 26.19
C ALA A 107 13.44 9.97 26.48
N GLN A 108 12.95 11.21 26.42
CA GLN A 108 11.53 11.51 26.62
C GLN A 108 10.88 11.97 25.31
N ALA A 109 9.73 11.40 24.99
CA ALA A 109 8.90 11.82 23.86
C ALA A 109 7.41 11.70 24.21
N GLU A 110 6.84 12.81 24.66
CA GLU A 110 5.46 12.89 25.16
C GLU A 110 4.39 12.92 24.05
N THR A 111 4.78 13.13 22.80
CA THR A 111 3.84 13.23 21.68
C THR A 111 4.34 12.43 20.47
N ALA A 112 3.40 11.91 19.68
CA ALA A 112 3.72 11.21 18.43
C ALA A 112 4.60 12.05 17.49
N ALA A 113 4.40 13.36 17.44
CA ALA A 113 5.22 14.26 16.63
C ALA A 113 6.68 14.32 17.11
N LYS A 114 6.94 14.29 18.42
CA LYS A 114 8.30 14.23 18.99
C LYS A 114 8.94 12.88 18.65
N VAL A 115 8.19 11.77 18.72
CA VAL A 115 8.67 10.42 18.34
C VAL A 115 9.09 10.39 16.87
N ILE A 116 8.26 10.91 15.96
CA ILE A 116 8.57 10.94 14.53
C ILE A 116 9.85 11.73 14.25
N ARG A 117 10.02 12.92 14.86
CA ARG A 117 11.24 13.73 14.72
C ARG A 117 12.48 12.98 15.23
N GLN A 118 12.36 12.26 16.34
CA GLN A 118 13.44 11.47 16.91
C GLN A 118 13.83 10.31 15.99
N TRP A 119 12.86 9.61 15.41
CA TRP A 119 13.12 8.57 14.40
C TRP A 119 13.85 9.10 13.17
N ASP A 120 13.45 10.26 12.68
CA ASP A 120 14.09 10.87 11.52
C ASP A 120 15.54 11.25 11.81
N LYS A 121 15.80 11.81 13.00
CA LYS A 121 17.16 12.13 13.46
C LYS A 121 18.04 10.86 13.56
N ILE A 122 17.51 9.79 14.14
CA ILE A 122 18.24 8.51 14.26
C ILE A 122 18.53 7.91 12.88
N LYS A 123 17.59 7.98 11.93
CA LYS A 123 17.80 7.51 10.56
C LYS A 123 18.92 8.27 9.84
N GLU A 124 19.03 9.57 10.04
CA GLU A 124 20.06 10.41 9.43
C GLU A 124 21.43 10.25 10.09
N GLU A 125 21.48 10.36 11.43
CA GLU A 125 22.73 10.44 12.17
C GLU A 125 23.37 9.08 12.48
N VAL A 126 22.53 8.06 12.76
CA VAL A 126 23.00 6.74 13.24
C VAL A 126 23.00 5.70 12.11
N GLU A 127 21.97 5.71 11.26
CA GLU A 127 21.81 4.69 10.21
C GLU A 127 22.45 5.10 8.87
N GLY A 128 22.98 6.32 8.77
CA GLY A 128 23.73 6.77 7.60
C GLY A 128 22.93 6.78 6.29
N ARG A 129 21.60 6.77 6.37
CA ARG A 129 20.72 6.76 5.20
C ARG A 129 20.62 8.14 4.54
N ARG A 130 21.78 8.67 4.14
CA ARG A 130 21.87 9.86 3.29
C ARG A 130 22.09 9.40 1.85
N GLY A 131 21.05 9.45 1.03
CA GLY A 131 21.21 9.48 -0.42
C GLY A 131 21.53 10.89 -0.90
N ASP A 132 21.89 11.04 -2.16
CA ASP A 132 22.09 12.35 -2.79
C ASP A 132 20.77 13.14 -2.84
N SER A 133 19.64 12.44 -2.83
CA SER A 133 18.29 13.01 -2.76
C SER A 133 17.48 12.43 -1.60
N VAL A 134 16.62 13.25 -1.00
CA VAL A 134 15.62 12.79 -0.03
C VAL A 134 14.66 11.75 -0.63
N LEU A 135 14.56 11.69 -1.94
CA LEU A 135 13.70 10.78 -2.69
C LEU A 135 14.31 9.39 -2.88
N ASP A 136 15.63 9.22 -2.74
CA ASP A 136 16.33 7.94 -2.93
C ASP A 136 15.85 6.82 -2.00
N THR A 137 15.20 7.21 -0.90
CA THR A 137 14.64 6.27 0.07
C THR A 137 13.21 5.82 -0.27
N VAL A 138 12.63 6.29 -1.40
CA VAL A 138 11.33 5.84 -1.87
C VAL A 138 11.51 4.58 -2.72
N PRO A 139 10.94 3.44 -2.34
CA PRO A 139 11.06 2.21 -3.11
C PRO A 139 10.56 2.37 -4.55
N LYS A 140 11.35 1.89 -5.52
CA LYS A 140 11.00 1.97 -6.94
C LYS A 140 9.77 1.12 -7.29
N GLY A 141 9.56 0.03 -6.56
CA GLY A 141 8.47 -0.92 -6.78
C GLY A 141 7.14 -0.56 -6.13
N PHE A 142 7.00 0.63 -5.54
CA PHE A 142 5.70 1.06 -5.01
C PHE A 142 4.67 1.22 -6.13
N PRO A 143 3.38 0.86 -5.87
CA PRO A 143 2.29 1.24 -6.75
C PRO A 143 2.29 2.75 -7.00
N PRO A 144 1.95 3.21 -8.21
CA PRO A 144 2.11 4.61 -8.62
C PRO A 144 1.52 5.64 -7.65
N MET A 145 0.29 5.44 -7.19
CA MET A 145 -0.37 6.35 -6.26
C MET A 145 0.35 6.43 -4.90
N LEU A 146 0.76 5.29 -4.34
CA LEU A 146 1.52 5.24 -3.09
C LEU A 146 2.89 5.91 -3.28
N LYS A 147 3.54 5.69 -4.43
CA LYS A 147 4.82 6.30 -4.78
C LYS A 147 4.70 7.82 -4.86
N ALA A 148 3.70 8.34 -5.58
CA ALA A 148 3.39 9.76 -5.69
C ALA A 148 3.19 10.38 -4.29
N TYR A 149 2.32 9.79 -3.46
CA TYR A 149 2.09 10.25 -2.09
C TYR A 149 3.37 10.30 -1.25
N LYS A 150 4.23 9.27 -1.32
CA LYS A 150 5.50 9.20 -0.57
C LYS A 150 6.51 10.22 -1.06
N ILE A 151 6.62 10.44 -2.38
CA ILE A 151 7.50 11.45 -2.99
C ILE A 151 7.07 12.84 -2.50
N LEU A 152 5.81 13.20 -2.66
CA LEU A 152 5.26 14.49 -2.26
C LEU A 152 5.40 14.75 -0.75
N LYS A 153 5.15 13.73 0.08
CA LYS A 153 5.35 13.83 1.54
C LYS A 153 6.82 14.09 1.91
N LYS A 154 7.76 13.49 1.20
CA LYS A 154 9.19 13.71 1.43
C LYS A 154 9.64 15.09 0.94
N ALA A 155 9.20 15.51 -0.24
CA ALA A 155 9.46 16.85 -0.77
C ALA A 155 8.94 17.94 0.19
N ALA A 156 7.70 17.78 0.65
CA ALA A 156 7.10 18.69 1.63
C ALA A 156 7.91 18.76 2.94
N LYS A 157 8.38 17.60 3.45
CA LYS A 157 9.23 17.54 4.64
C LYS A 157 10.58 18.24 4.44
N ALA A 158 11.12 18.20 3.22
CA ALA A 158 12.35 18.89 2.85
C ALA A 158 12.16 20.42 2.64
N GLY A 159 10.92 20.92 2.77
CA GLY A 159 10.59 22.33 2.59
C GLY A 159 10.03 22.69 1.22
N PHE A 160 9.91 21.72 0.30
CA PHE A 160 9.30 21.93 -1.01
C PHE A 160 7.83 21.55 -0.98
N ASP A 161 6.98 22.51 -0.63
CA ASP A 161 5.52 22.32 -0.51
C ASP A 161 4.74 23.57 -0.88
N TRP A 162 3.51 23.40 -1.32
CA TRP A 162 2.57 24.52 -1.48
C TRP A 162 2.32 25.21 -0.13
N ARG A 163 2.27 26.53 -0.15
CA ARG A 163 2.11 27.32 1.08
C ARG A 163 0.72 27.20 1.70
N SER A 164 -0.31 26.91 0.89
CA SER A 164 -1.68 26.77 1.36
C SER A 164 -2.44 25.64 0.63
N ILE A 165 -3.61 25.29 1.15
CA ILE A 165 -4.52 24.31 0.53
C ILE A 165 -5.05 24.85 -0.80
N GLU A 166 -5.38 26.14 -0.83
CA GLU A 166 -5.94 26.84 -2.01
C GLU A 166 -4.95 26.83 -3.18
N MET A 167 -3.65 26.94 -2.91
CA MET A 167 -2.62 26.82 -3.95
C MET A 167 -2.55 25.41 -4.54
N ALA A 168 -2.67 24.39 -3.70
CA ALA A 168 -2.71 23.01 -4.17
C ALA A 168 -4.00 22.70 -4.95
N GLU A 169 -5.13 23.27 -4.53
CA GLU A 169 -6.41 23.19 -5.24
C GLU A 169 -6.33 23.86 -6.61
N SER A 170 -5.79 25.09 -6.68
CA SER A 170 -5.61 25.82 -7.95
C SER A 170 -4.77 25.03 -8.94
N LYS A 171 -3.73 24.30 -8.48
CA LYS A 171 -2.93 23.47 -9.37
C LYS A 171 -3.72 22.29 -9.96
N VAL A 172 -4.67 21.69 -9.22
CA VAL A 172 -5.55 20.65 -9.78
C VAL A 172 -6.41 21.20 -10.94
N PHE A 173 -6.91 22.42 -10.82
CA PHE A 173 -7.66 23.06 -11.91
C PHE A 173 -6.78 23.44 -13.11
N GLU A 174 -5.57 23.92 -12.85
CA GLU A 174 -4.57 24.20 -13.89
C GLU A 174 -4.27 22.96 -14.72
N GLU A 175 -3.99 21.82 -14.09
CA GLU A 175 -3.72 20.55 -14.80
C GLU A 175 -4.93 20.06 -15.61
N LEU A 176 -6.15 20.30 -15.11
CA LEU A 176 -7.35 19.99 -15.91
C LEU A 176 -7.48 20.87 -17.17
N GLU A 177 -7.06 22.13 -17.10
CA GLU A 177 -7.02 23.02 -18.26
C GLU A 177 -5.93 22.59 -19.25
N GLU A 178 -4.76 22.14 -18.76
CA GLU A 178 -3.67 21.64 -19.58
C GLU A 178 -4.04 20.35 -20.31
N ILE A 179 -4.71 19.40 -19.67
CA ILE A 179 -5.34 18.23 -20.33
C ILE A 179 -6.31 18.67 -21.44
N ALA A 180 -7.16 19.69 -21.16
CA ALA A 180 -8.13 20.16 -22.15
C ALA A 180 -7.46 20.85 -23.35
N MET A 181 -6.26 21.41 -23.18
CA MET A 181 -5.43 21.95 -24.26
C MET A 181 -4.74 20.83 -25.05
N ALA A 182 -4.01 19.95 -24.37
CA ALA A 182 -3.29 18.83 -24.97
C ALA A 182 -4.21 17.93 -25.80
N ARG A 183 -5.45 17.71 -25.37
CA ARG A 183 -6.46 16.94 -26.11
C ARG A 183 -6.80 17.52 -27.49
N LYS A 184 -6.48 18.79 -27.76
CA LYS A 184 -6.73 19.45 -29.06
C LYS A 184 -5.55 19.34 -30.02
N GLU A 185 -4.39 18.91 -29.52
CA GLU A 185 -3.13 18.91 -30.28
C GLU A 185 -2.88 17.61 -31.03
N ASP A 186 -3.73 16.58 -30.84
CA ASP A 186 -3.58 15.23 -31.42
C ASP A 186 -2.22 14.58 -31.12
N ASP A 187 -1.66 14.93 -29.93
CA ASP A 187 -0.41 14.40 -29.37
C ASP A 187 -0.73 13.58 -28.12
N MET A 188 -0.69 12.26 -28.28
CA MET A 188 -1.02 11.34 -27.20
C MET A 188 0.04 11.31 -26.08
N ASP A 189 1.31 11.53 -26.42
CA ASP A 189 2.39 11.54 -25.43
C ASP A 189 2.25 12.75 -24.50
N HIS A 190 1.97 13.94 -25.07
CA HIS A 190 1.68 15.15 -24.32
C HIS A 190 0.42 15.01 -23.44
N LEU A 191 -0.64 14.43 -24.00
CA LEU A 191 -1.88 14.18 -23.24
C LEU A 191 -1.66 13.20 -22.07
N GLU A 192 -0.80 12.19 -22.22
CA GLU A 192 -0.44 11.25 -21.14
C GLU A 192 0.37 11.97 -20.05
N GLU A 193 1.29 12.89 -20.42
CA GLU A 193 2.06 13.72 -19.49
C GLU A 193 1.13 14.56 -18.62
N GLU A 194 0.22 15.35 -19.22
CA GLU A 194 -0.72 16.20 -18.49
C GLU A 194 -1.69 15.39 -17.62
N ALA A 195 -2.13 14.23 -18.08
CA ALA A 195 -2.94 13.34 -17.26
C ALA A 195 -2.16 12.82 -16.04
N GLY A 196 -0.87 12.56 -16.18
CA GLY A 196 0.04 12.20 -15.09
C GLY A 196 0.18 13.32 -14.06
N ASP A 197 0.36 14.56 -14.52
CA ASP A 197 0.51 15.74 -13.65
C ASP A 197 -0.80 16.06 -12.91
N PHE A 198 -1.93 15.93 -13.56
CA PHE A 198 -3.23 16.02 -12.90
C PHE A 198 -3.37 15.00 -11.74
N LEU A 199 -3.01 13.73 -11.98
CA LEU A 199 -3.07 12.70 -10.95
C LEU A 199 -2.12 13.03 -9.78
N LEU A 200 -0.93 13.53 -10.08
CA LEU A 200 0.05 13.95 -9.06
C LEU A 200 -0.45 15.15 -8.25
N ALA A 201 -1.05 16.15 -8.91
CA ALA A 201 -1.66 17.32 -8.26
C ALA A 201 -2.83 16.91 -7.36
N ALA A 202 -3.70 16.00 -7.81
CA ALA A 202 -4.82 15.47 -7.02
C ALA A 202 -4.32 14.72 -5.77
N VAL A 203 -3.29 13.88 -5.88
CA VAL A 203 -2.64 13.22 -4.74
C VAL A 203 -2.08 14.24 -3.75
N ASN A 204 -1.46 15.32 -4.25
CA ASN A 204 -0.91 16.37 -3.40
C ASN A 204 -2.00 17.17 -2.68
N TYR A 205 -3.09 17.46 -3.35
CA TYR A 205 -4.24 18.13 -2.76
C TYR A 205 -4.85 17.29 -1.61
N CYS A 206 -5.05 15.97 -1.83
CA CYS A 206 -5.46 15.05 -0.76
C CYS A 206 -4.50 15.10 0.43
N ARG A 207 -3.19 15.06 0.17
CA ARG A 207 -2.16 15.15 1.21
C ARG A 207 -2.27 16.46 2.01
N LYS A 208 -2.49 17.59 1.36
CA LYS A 208 -2.67 18.92 2.00
C LYS A 208 -3.90 18.97 2.89
N LEU A 209 -4.95 18.26 2.50
CA LEU A 209 -6.18 18.09 3.30
C LEU A 209 -6.00 17.10 4.47
N GLY A 210 -4.84 16.45 4.60
CA GLY A 210 -4.60 15.41 5.62
C GLY A 210 -5.23 14.06 5.28
N ILE A 211 -5.64 13.86 4.03
CA ILE A 211 -6.27 12.63 3.53
C ILE A 211 -5.19 11.74 2.91
N ASP A 212 -5.18 10.44 3.27
CA ASP A 212 -4.38 9.46 2.52
C ASP A 212 -5.11 9.10 1.22
N PRO A 213 -4.52 9.40 0.04
CA PRO A 213 -5.17 9.17 -1.24
C PRO A 213 -5.36 7.68 -1.56
N ASN A 214 -4.54 6.79 -1.00
CA ASN A 214 -4.71 5.34 -1.21
C ASN A 214 -5.98 4.86 -0.49
N VAL A 215 -6.15 5.25 0.77
CA VAL A 215 -7.36 4.92 1.56
C VAL A 215 -8.62 5.56 0.94
N ALA A 216 -8.50 6.78 0.45
CA ALA A 216 -9.62 7.46 -0.19
C ALA A 216 -10.05 6.76 -1.50
N MET A 217 -9.07 6.34 -2.30
CA MET A 217 -9.31 5.63 -3.55
C MET A 217 -9.91 4.24 -3.29
N GLU A 218 -9.37 3.49 -2.33
CA GLU A 218 -9.90 2.18 -1.92
C GLU A 218 -11.38 2.28 -1.55
N LYS A 219 -11.73 3.21 -0.67
CA LYS A 219 -13.14 3.45 -0.31
C LYS A 219 -14.01 3.83 -1.51
N ALA A 220 -13.47 4.59 -2.47
CA ALA A 220 -14.20 4.97 -3.67
C ALA A 220 -14.44 3.76 -4.58
N CYS A 221 -13.42 2.90 -4.77
CA CYS A 221 -13.52 1.66 -5.53
C CYS A 221 -14.52 0.69 -4.90
N GLY A 222 -14.44 0.45 -3.59
CA GLY A 222 -15.37 -0.40 -2.87
C GLY A 222 -16.82 0.09 -3.00
N LYS A 223 -17.05 1.39 -2.80
CA LYS A 223 -18.36 2.01 -2.99
C LYS A 223 -18.87 1.86 -4.43
N PHE A 224 -18.01 2.03 -5.42
CA PHE A 224 -18.37 1.81 -6.82
C PHE A 224 -18.77 0.35 -7.06
N ALA A 225 -17.98 -0.61 -6.61
CA ALA A 225 -18.23 -2.02 -6.78
C ALA A 225 -19.57 -2.46 -6.16
N VAL A 226 -19.88 -2.01 -4.94
CA VAL A 226 -21.18 -2.32 -4.28
C VAL A 226 -22.34 -1.77 -5.12
N ARG A 227 -22.25 -0.51 -5.57
CA ARG A 227 -23.31 0.10 -6.39
C ARG A 227 -23.46 -0.60 -7.73
N PHE A 228 -22.37 -0.97 -8.37
CA PHE A 228 -22.39 -1.65 -9.66
C PHE A 228 -23.04 -3.02 -9.57
N ARG A 229 -22.76 -3.80 -8.51
CA ARG A 229 -23.45 -5.06 -8.23
C ARG A 229 -24.97 -4.89 -8.08
N LEU A 230 -25.43 -3.77 -7.53
CA LEU A 230 -26.87 -3.47 -7.46
C LEU A 230 -27.46 -3.18 -8.86
N VAL A 231 -26.71 -2.52 -9.71
CA VAL A 231 -27.12 -2.30 -11.13
C VAL A 231 -27.20 -3.63 -11.85
N GLU A 232 -26.17 -4.49 -11.77
CA GLU A 232 -26.16 -5.83 -12.39
C GLU A 232 -27.37 -6.65 -11.94
N LYS A 233 -27.65 -6.64 -10.62
CA LYS A 233 -28.81 -7.33 -10.05
C LYS A 233 -30.12 -6.79 -10.62
N GLY A 234 -30.28 -5.46 -10.65
CA GLY A 234 -31.48 -4.82 -11.18
C GLY A 234 -31.69 -5.07 -12.68
N MET A 235 -30.62 -5.10 -13.46
CA MET A 235 -30.67 -5.46 -14.87
C MET A 235 -31.11 -6.91 -15.06
N LYS A 236 -30.52 -7.83 -14.29
CA LYS A 236 -30.92 -9.25 -14.31
C LYS A 236 -32.39 -9.46 -13.95
N GLU A 237 -32.88 -8.76 -12.92
CA GLU A 237 -34.29 -8.83 -12.51
C GLU A 237 -35.25 -8.31 -13.60
N LYS A 238 -34.80 -7.37 -14.43
CA LYS A 238 -35.55 -6.85 -15.59
C LYS A 238 -35.39 -7.70 -16.86
N GLY A 239 -34.55 -8.75 -16.83
CA GLY A 239 -34.27 -9.57 -18.02
C GLY A 239 -33.48 -8.83 -19.09
N LEU A 240 -32.75 -7.76 -18.72
CA LEU A 240 -31.96 -6.93 -19.61
C LEU A 240 -30.47 -7.25 -19.50
N GLU A 241 -29.76 -7.19 -20.61
CA GLU A 241 -28.29 -7.33 -20.63
C GLU A 241 -27.60 -5.99 -20.35
N MET A 242 -26.39 -6.06 -19.81
CA MET A 242 -25.49 -4.91 -19.63
C MET A 242 -24.91 -4.49 -20.98
N LYS A 243 -25.65 -3.69 -21.72
CA LYS A 243 -25.31 -3.21 -23.07
C LYS A 243 -25.66 -1.73 -23.21
N GLU A 244 -24.98 -1.04 -24.12
CA GLU A 244 -25.18 0.38 -24.40
C GLU A 244 -26.65 0.72 -24.74
N GLU A 245 -27.35 -0.18 -25.41
CA GLU A 245 -28.78 -0.04 -25.73
C GLU A 245 -29.66 0.13 -24.48
N ASN A 246 -29.21 -0.35 -23.34
CA ASN A 246 -29.89 -0.30 -22.04
C ASN A 246 -29.31 0.77 -21.09
N ASP A 247 -28.49 1.69 -21.59
CA ASP A 247 -27.77 2.70 -20.79
C ASP A 247 -28.72 3.49 -19.86
N GLY A 248 -29.85 3.95 -20.38
CA GLY A 248 -30.85 4.67 -19.58
C GLY A 248 -31.31 3.89 -18.35
N THR A 249 -31.56 2.58 -18.51
CA THR A 249 -31.98 1.72 -17.41
C THR A 249 -30.82 1.49 -16.40
N MET A 250 -29.60 1.32 -16.91
CA MET A 250 -28.42 1.20 -16.04
C MET A 250 -28.19 2.48 -15.24
N MET A 251 -28.33 3.66 -15.83
CA MET A 251 -28.16 4.96 -15.14
C MET A 251 -29.26 5.22 -14.12
N ASP A 252 -30.49 4.79 -14.36
CA ASP A 252 -31.59 4.84 -13.39
C ASP A 252 -31.30 3.95 -12.18
N LEU A 253 -30.90 2.71 -12.40
CA LEU A 253 -30.49 1.78 -11.34
C LEU A 253 -29.27 2.29 -10.56
N TRP A 254 -28.29 2.87 -11.25
CA TRP A 254 -27.14 3.52 -10.61
C TRP A 254 -27.55 4.68 -9.72
N SER A 255 -28.49 5.50 -10.17
CA SER A 255 -29.02 6.63 -9.38
C SER A 255 -29.77 6.12 -8.12
N GLN A 256 -30.54 5.05 -8.25
CA GLN A 256 -31.19 4.38 -7.10
C GLN A 256 -30.15 3.82 -6.12
N ALA A 257 -29.10 3.15 -6.61
CA ALA A 257 -28.01 2.60 -5.79
C ALA A 257 -27.26 3.69 -5.00
N LYS A 258 -27.14 4.91 -5.53
CA LYS A 258 -26.57 6.07 -4.78
C LYS A 258 -27.41 6.49 -3.58
N GLY A 259 -28.71 6.29 -3.61
CA GLY A 259 -29.62 6.65 -2.51
C GLY A 259 -29.68 5.61 -1.39
N LEU A 260 -29.11 4.41 -1.61
CA LEU A 260 -29.15 3.29 -0.65
C LEU A 260 -27.89 3.21 0.23
N LEU A 261 -26.82 3.91 -0.14
CA LEU A 261 -25.49 3.91 0.49
C LEU A 261 -25.04 5.37 0.77
#